data_b684f94fcf25afea9f10f3e47a00b459
#
_entry.id   b684f94fcf25afea9f10f3e47a00b459
#
_cell.length_a   1.000
_cell.length_b   1.000
_cell.length_c   1.000
_cell.angle_alpha   90.00
_cell.angle_beta   90.00
_cell.angle_gamma   90.00
#
_symmetry.space_group_name_H-M   'P 1'
#
loop_
_entity.id
_entity.type
_entity.pdbx_description
1 polymer ?
#
loop_
_entity_poly.entity_id
_entity_poly.type
_entity_poly.pdbx_seq_one_letter_code
_entity_poly.pdbx_strand_id
1 'polypeptide(L)'
;MKTRNLTLVLAGLAMLGPFATDTFLPSFPAISTHFDVSSVLVQQTLSVYLAAYAFMTLFYGTLSDSFGRRPVILASLLIFAIGSIGAAFAPSFGWLLFFRGMQGASAGAGRVIGQAIVRDSLAGAAAQKMLANIMMVFGIAPAIAPIIGGWLHVAYGWQSTFVFTFSVTVLLALACLKGLPESLAVGQRQPFHPGNIARNYWLALRHRAFLLRSLAVAFAFGGFALYIASAPHFILELLGLPETAFGWMFIPMVAGLVGGSALSGKLAHTVKSAVLVRWGLLAMAATGALNIAYNHWFAASIPFAVVPVMLYAFGMSLALPGMTMSTLDIFPQMRGLAASLQNFVQMLVFALVSGFVAPLLFDSAFKLALGQASAVVLAAVFWWLGSRQVTGQGASAIIKTT
;
A
#
# COMPACT_ATOMS: atom_id res chain seq x y z
N MET A 1 -23.68 9.05 14.92
CA MET A 1 -23.66 7.64 14.45
C MET A 1 -23.16 6.76 15.63
N LYS A 2 -23.68 5.52 15.81
CA LYS A 2 -23.12 4.59 16.83
C LYS A 2 -21.67 4.26 16.43
N THR A 3 -20.76 4.13 17.39
CA THR A 3 -19.33 3.85 17.18
C THR A 3 -19.09 2.66 16.23
N ARG A 4 -19.92 1.62 16.32
CA ARG A 4 -19.85 0.44 15.44
C ARG A 4 -20.06 0.80 13.96
N ASN A 5 -21.05 1.65 13.66
CA ASN A 5 -21.35 2.03 12.29
C ASN A 5 -20.24 2.92 11.69
N LEU A 6 -19.63 3.79 12.52
CA LEU A 6 -18.47 4.60 12.11
C LEU A 6 -17.29 3.69 11.76
N THR A 7 -17.01 2.69 12.61
CA THR A 7 -15.93 1.72 12.33
C THR A 7 -16.15 0.99 11.01
N LEU A 8 -17.37 0.54 10.71
CA LEU A 8 -17.68 -0.17 9.46
C LEU A 8 -17.49 0.74 8.22
N VAL A 9 -17.96 1.98 8.30
CA VAL A 9 -17.79 2.94 7.18
C VAL A 9 -16.31 3.26 6.96
N LEU A 10 -15.56 3.57 8.02
CA LEU A 10 -14.12 3.89 7.88
C LEU A 10 -13.29 2.68 7.44
N ALA A 11 -13.63 1.48 7.89
CA ALA A 11 -13.00 0.25 7.44
C ALA A 11 -13.29 -0.01 5.95
N GLY A 12 -14.55 0.15 5.51
CA GLY A 12 -14.93 0.06 4.11
C GLY A 12 -14.20 1.07 3.23
N LEU A 13 -14.08 2.32 3.68
CA LEU A 13 -13.31 3.35 2.97
C LEU A 13 -11.83 2.98 2.83
N ALA A 14 -11.23 2.38 3.86
CA ALA A 14 -9.84 1.94 3.82
C ALA A 14 -9.62 0.76 2.85
N MET A 15 -10.61 -0.10 2.65
CA MET A 15 -10.54 -1.25 1.72
C MET A 15 -10.56 -0.87 0.25
N LEU A 16 -11.09 0.31 -0.13
CA LEU A 16 -11.23 0.69 -1.55
C LEU A 16 -9.91 0.63 -2.30
N GLY A 17 -8.80 1.03 -1.68
CA GLY A 17 -7.46 0.93 -2.27
C GLY A 17 -7.09 -0.49 -2.69
N PRO A 18 -6.96 -1.44 -1.75
CA PRO A 18 -6.71 -2.85 -2.05
C PRO A 18 -7.73 -3.49 -3.00
N PHE A 19 -9.01 -3.20 -2.84
CA PHE A 19 -10.02 -3.73 -3.77
C PHE A 19 -9.80 -3.23 -5.19
N ALA A 20 -9.45 -1.97 -5.39
CA ALA A 20 -9.17 -1.44 -6.72
C ALA A 20 -7.87 -1.96 -7.34
N THR A 21 -6.88 -2.35 -6.53
CA THR A 21 -5.62 -2.92 -7.04
C THR A 21 -5.71 -4.41 -7.29
N ASP A 22 -6.38 -5.15 -6.41
CA ASP A 22 -6.19 -6.60 -6.38
C ASP A 22 -7.36 -7.36 -7.04
N THR A 23 -8.58 -6.77 -7.08
CA THR A 23 -9.76 -7.44 -7.69
C THR A 23 -9.61 -7.63 -9.20
N PHE A 24 -8.91 -6.74 -9.92
CA PHE A 24 -8.79 -6.85 -11.37
C PHE A 24 -7.54 -7.60 -11.84
N LEU A 25 -6.60 -7.97 -10.95
CA LEU A 25 -5.39 -8.71 -11.32
C LEU A 25 -5.67 -10.01 -12.08
N PRO A 26 -6.67 -10.84 -11.71
CA PRO A 26 -7.01 -12.05 -12.48
C PRO A 26 -7.44 -11.77 -13.92
N SER A 27 -7.86 -10.53 -14.22
CA SER A 27 -8.37 -10.12 -15.53
C SER A 27 -7.29 -9.65 -16.52
N PHE A 28 -6.02 -9.61 -16.12
CA PHE A 28 -4.93 -9.08 -16.96
C PHE A 28 -4.85 -9.72 -18.35
N PRO A 29 -4.89 -11.06 -18.50
CA PRO A 29 -4.84 -11.68 -19.83
C PRO A 29 -6.04 -11.28 -20.70
N ALA A 30 -7.23 -11.23 -20.12
CA ALA A 30 -8.44 -10.84 -20.86
C ALA A 30 -8.42 -9.36 -21.30
N ILE A 31 -7.87 -8.47 -20.46
CA ILE A 31 -7.66 -7.05 -20.83
C ILE A 31 -6.64 -6.94 -21.95
N SER A 32 -5.53 -7.70 -21.90
CA SER A 32 -4.52 -7.78 -22.97
C SER A 32 -5.15 -8.17 -24.31
N THR A 33 -5.94 -9.25 -24.30
CA THR A 33 -6.64 -9.74 -25.49
C THR A 33 -7.71 -8.76 -25.99
N HIS A 34 -8.49 -8.15 -25.07
CA HIS A 34 -9.60 -7.25 -25.44
C HIS A 34 -9.11 -5.98 -26.16
N PHE A 35 -7.99 -5.40 -25.70
CA PHE A 35 -7.44 -4.17 -26.27
C PHE A 35 -6.30 -4.41 -27.27
N ASP A 36 -5.95 -5.67 -27.54
CA ASP A 36 -4.81 -6.07 -28.39
C ASP A 36 -3.51 -5.35 -27.99
N VAL A 37 -3.18 -5.43 -26.70
CA VAL A 37 -1.98 -4.82 -26.12
C VAL A 37 -1.14 -5.85 -25.38
N SER A 38 0.17 -5.59 -25.27
CA SER A 38 1.06 -6.49 -24.53
C SER A 38 0.76 -6.51 -23.04
N SER A 39 1.12 -7.61 -22.35
CA SER A 39 1.01 -7.75 -20.89
C SER A 39 1.79 -6.65 -20.15
N VAL A 40 2.91 -6.19 -20.71
CA VAL A 40 3.69 -5.06 -20.18
C VAL A 40 2.86 -3.76 -20.18
N LEU A 41 2.06 -3.52 -21.23
CA LEU A 41 1.15 -2.38 -21.27
C LEU A 41 0.01 -2.54 -20.26
N VAL A 42 -0.60 -3.73 -20.16
CA VAL A 42 -1.63 -3.98 -19.14
C VAL A 42 -1.11 -3.70 -17.73
N GLN A 43 0.15 -4.02 -17.44
CA GLN A 43 0.81 -3.73 -16.16
C GLN A 43 0.80 -2.21 -15.84
N GLN A 44 0.80 -1.33 -16.85
CA GLN A 44 0.74 0.12 -16.64
C GLN A 44 -0.60 0.57 -16.03
N THR A 45 -1.67 -0.22 -16.14
CA THR A 45 -2.95 0.08 -15.48
C THR A 45 -2.81 0.09 -13.95
N LEU A 46 -1.98 -0.80 -13.39
CA LEU A 46 -1.65 -0.81 -11.98
C LEU A 46 -0.68 0.33 -11.63
N SER A 47 0.33 0.57 -12.45
CA SER A 47 1.36 1.59 -12.20
C SER A 47 0.81 3.00 -12.21
N VAL A 48 -0.04 3.35 -13.18
CA VAL A 48 -0.71 4.66 -13.27
C VAL A 48 -1.62 4.89 -12.05
N TYR A 49 -2.38 3.86 -11.66
CA TYR A 49 -3.17 3.91 -10.44
C TYR A 49 -2.31 4.20 -9.21
N LEU A 50 -1.23 3.45 -9.01
CA LEU A 50 -0.33 3.60 -7.86
C LEU A 50 0.40 4.94 -7.86
N ALA A 51 0.83 5.43 -9.01
CA ALA A 51 1.48 6.74 -9.13
C ALA A 51 0.52 7.87 -8.77
N ALA A 52 -0.71 7.83 -9.29
CA ALA A 52 -1.76 8.81 -8.94
C ALA A 52 -2.14 8.74 -7.46
N TYR A 53 -2.26 7.52 -6.90
CA TYR A 53 -2.48 7.30 -5.48
C TYR A 53 -1.35 7.89 -4.64
N ALA A 54 -0.09 7.60 -4.99
CA ALA A 54 1.07 8.13 -4.30
C ALA A 54 1.03 9.66 -4.25
N PHE A 55 0.86 10.30 -5.40
CA PHE A 55 0.83 11.75 -5.52
C PHE A 55 -0.27 12.37 -4.65
N MET A 56 -1.49 11.86 -4.72
CA MET A 56 -2.61 12.42 -3.99
C MET A 56 -2.56 12.20 -2.48
N THR A 57 -1.82 11.20 -1.99
CA THR A 57 -1.64 11.01 -0.53
C THR A 57 -0.89 12.17 0.13
N LEU A 58 -0.12 12.94 -0.62
CA LEU A 58 0.52 14.16 -0.12
C LEU A 58 -0.49 15.27 0.24
N PHE A 59 -1.66 15.26 -0.42
CA PHE A 59 -2.62 16.36 -0.31
C PHE A 59 -3.84 16.06 0.55
N TYR A 60 -4.22 14.80 0.75
CA TYR A 60 -5.46 14.46 1.45
C TYR A 60 -5.56 15.00 2.87
N GLY A 61 -4.45 15.01 3.62
CA GLY A 61 -4.40 15.60 4.95
C GLY A 61 -4.82 17.07 4.90
N THR A 62 -4.07 17.86 4.14
CA THR A 62 -4.26 19.31 4.03
C THR A 62 -5.58 19.69 3.35
N LEU A 63 -6.01 18.98 2.32
CA LEU A 63 -7.32 19.19 1.69
C LEU A 63 -8.45 19.01 2.71
N SER A 64 -8.39 17.91 3.48
CA SER A 64 -9.43 17.65 4.47
C SER A 64 -9.36 18.57 5.70
N ASP A 65 -8.17 19.10 6.03
CA ASP A 65 -8.00 20.13 7.07
C ASP A 65 -8.59 21.50 6.62
N SER A 66 -8.58 21.76 5.31
CA SER A 66 -9.05 23.04 4.76
C SER A 66 -10.53 23.03 4.40
N PHE A 67 -10.99 21.97 3.72
CA PHE A 67 -12.36 21.90 3.18
C PHE A 67 -13.32 21.10 4.05
N GLY A 68 -12.80 20.41 5.08
CA GLY A 68 -13.57 19.49 5.93
C GLY A 68 -13.39 18.02 5.54
N ARG A 69 -13.54 17.13 6.52
CA ARG A 69 -13.32 15.68 6.33
C ARG A 69 -14.36 15.07 5.39
N ARG A 70 -15.64 15.31 5.70
CA ARG A 70 -16.76 14.73 4.98
C ARG A 70 -16.85 15.17 3.50
N PRO A 71 -16.76 16.47 3.15
CA PRO A 71 -16.81 16.90 1.75
C PRO A 71 -15.70 16.28 0.89
N VAL A 72 -14.46 16.20 1.41
CA VAL A 72 -13.34 15.63 0.67
C VAL A 72 -13.51 14.13 0.45
N ILE A 73 -14.01 13.37 1.45
CA ILE A 73 -14.35 11.95 1.27
C ILE A 73 -15.42 11.78 0.19
N LEU A 74 -16.52 12.55 0.24
CA LEU A 74 -17.61 12.42 -0.72
C LEU A 74 -17.17 12.77 -2.15
N ALA A 75 -16.37 13.83 -2.32
CA ALA A 75 -15.78 14.19 -3.61
C ALA A 75 -14.85 13.07 -4.14
N SER A 76 -14.02 12.49 -3.27
CA SER A 76 -13.14 11.37 -3.64
C SER A 76 -13.93 10.12 -4.04
N LEU A 77 -15.00 9.78 -3.31
CA LEU A 77 -15.87 8.66 -3.67
C LEU A 77 -16.58 8.88 -5.01
N LEU A 78 -16.99 10.12 -5.31
CA LEU A 78 -17.59 10.45 -6.61
C LEU A 78 -16.55 10.26 -7.74
N ILE A 79 -15.34 10.80 -7.58
CA ILE A 79 -14.27 10.64 -8.58
C ILE A 79 -13.93 9.16 -8.77
N PHE A 80 -13.86 8.39 -7.68
CA PHE A 80 -13.58 6.96 -7.72
C PHE A 80 -14.69 6.18 -8.43
N ALA A 81 -15.97 6.52 -8.18
CA ALA A 81 -17.11 5.90 -8.84
C ALA A 81 -17.10 6.17 -10.34
N ILE A 82 -16.86 7.43 -10.76
CA ILE A 82 -16.72 7.81 -12.17
C ILE A 82 -15.55 7.04 -12.81
N GLY A 83 -14.41 6.98 -12.14
CA GLY A 83 -13.24 6.21 -12.60
C GLY A 83 -13.54 4.72 -12.73
N SER A 84 -14.32 4.15 -11.80
CA SER A 84 -14.66 2.73 -11.82
C SER A 84 -15.62 2.39 -12.96
N ILE A 85 -16.72 3.12 -13.11
CA ILE A 85 -17.67 2.86 -14.18
C ILE A 85 -17.07 3.20 -15.56
N GLY A 86 -16.26 4.27 -15.64
CA GLY A 86 -15.55 4.62 -16.85
C GLY A 86 -14.53 3.54 -17.28
N ALA A 87 -13.82 2.93 -16.33
CA ALA A 87 -12.91 1.81 -16.61
C ALA A 87 -13.66 0.56 -17.12
N ALA A 88 -14.84 0.26 -16.57
CA ALA A 88 -15.66 -0.87 -17.02
C ALA A 88 -16.10 -0.74 -18.49
N PHE A 89 -16.34 0.48 -18.95
CA PHE A 89 -16.81 0.80 -20.31
C PHE A 89 -15.79 1.57 -21.14
N ALA A 90 -14.51 1.43 -20.83
CA ALA A 90 -13.44 2.12 -21.54
C ALA A 90 -13.42 1.75 -23.03
N PRO A 91 -13.55 2.70 -23.96
CA PRO A 91 -13.60 2.41 -25.40
C PRO A 91 -12.21 2.10 -26.00
N SER A 92 -11.14 2.42 -25.27
CA SER A 92 -9.76 2.11 -25.67
C SER A 92 -8.88 1.95 -24.46
N PHE A 93 -7.70 1.36 -24.65
CA PHE A 93 -6.72 1.16 -23.59
C PHE A 93 -6.27 2.49 -22.93
N GLY A 94 -6.14 3.57 -23.74
CA GLY A 94 -5.81 4.90 -23.21
C GLY A 94 -6.87 5.45 -22.25
N TRP A 95 -8.15 5.24 -22.54
CA TRP A 95 -9.24 5.58 -21.63
C TRP A 95 -9.21 4.73 -20.36
N LEU A 96 -8.90 3.44 -20.48
CA LEU A 96 -8.73 2.58 -19.29
C LEU A 96 -7.62 3.14 -18.38
N LEU A 97 -6.47 3.52 -18.94
CA LEU A 97 -5.38 4.15 -18.18
C LEU A 97 -5.81 5.45 -17.50
N PHE A 98 -6.55 6.32 -18.21
CA PHE A 98 -7.09 7.56 -17.66
C PHE A 98 -8.01 7.30 -16.45
N PHE A 99 -8.97 6.38 -16.59
CA PHE A 99 -9.86 6.04 -15.50
C PHE A 99 -9.14 5.35 -14.33
N ARG A 100 -8.11 4.55 -14.60
CA ARG A 100 -7.23 3.99 -13.56
C ARG A 100 -6.48 5.10 -12.80
N GLY A 101 -6.02 6.14 -13.51
CA GLY A 101 -5.44 7.34 -12.88
C GLY A 101 -6.44 8.06 -11.97
N MET A 102 -7.70 8.23 -12.41
CA MET A 102 -8.77 8.81 -11.59
C MET A 102 -9.07 7.98 -10.33
N GLN A 103 -9.17 6.65 -10.46
CA GLN A 103 -9.33 5.75 -9.32
C GLN A 103 -8.16 5.89 -8.34
N GLY A 104 -6.93 5.84 -8.84
CA GLY A 104 -5.73 6.00 -8.01
C GLY A 104 -5.71 7.35 -7.28
N ALA A 105 -5.99 8.44 -8.01
CA ALA A 105 -6.04 9.78 -7.44
C ALA A 105 -7.09 9.93 -6.33
N SER A 106 -8.12 9.11 -6.27
CA SER A 106 -9.21 9.23 -5.30
C SER A 106 -9.21 8.18 -4.18
N ALA A 107 -8.60 7.02 -4.40
CA ALA A 107 -8.66 5.87 -3.48
C ALA A 107 -8.00 6.11 -2.10
N GLY A 108 -6.96 6.97 -2.04
CA GLY A 108 -6.20 7.22 -0.81
C GLY A 108 -6.95 8.03 0.26
N ALA A 109 -7.98 8.79 -0.14
CA ALA A 109 -8.73 9.69 0.74
C ALA A 109 -9.34 8.94 1.95
N GLY A 110 -9.98 7.82 1.68
CA GLY A 110 -10.68 7.03 2.71
C GLY A 110 -9.76 6.60 3.85
N ARG A 111 -8.55 6.14 3.53
CA ARG A 111 -7.56 5.72 4.52
C ARG A 111 -6.97 6.89 5.29
N VAL A 112 -6.54 7.95 4.60
CA VAL A 112 -5.87 9.09 5.22
C VAL A 112 -6.84 9.89 6.09
N ILE A 113 -7.98 10.26 5.53
CA ILE A 113 -8.98 11.08 6.23
C ILE A 113 -9.72 10.26 7.29
N GLY A 114 -9.93 8.95 7.03
CA GLY A 114 -10.53 8.05 8.02
C GLY A 114 -9.74 8.00 9.32
N GLN A 115 -8.40 7.96 9.26
CA GLN A 115 -7.54 8.03 10.44
C GLN A 115 -7.64 9.40 11.16
N ALA A 116 -7.80 10.49 10.40
CA ALA A 116 -8.01 11.82 10.97
C ALA A 116 -9.36 11.89 11.71
N ILE A 117 -10.45 11.40 11.11
CA ILE A 117 -11.79 11.33 11.74
C ILE A 117 -11.75 10.56 13.06
N VAL A 118 -11.01 9.46 13.12
CA VAL A 118 -10.87 8.70 14.38
C VAL A 118 -10.21 9.56 15.46
N ARG A 119 -9.15 10.30 15.12
CA ARG A 119 -8.45 11.17 16.07
C ARG A 119 -9.28 12.39 16.49
N ASP A 120 -10.08 12.92 15.56
CA ASP A 120 -10.99 14.05 15.82
C ASP A 120 -12.15 13.63 16.74
N SER A 121 -12.61 12.38 16.62
CA SER A 121 -13.84 11.89 17.29
C SER A 121 -13.62 11.09 18.56
N LEU A 122 -12.43 10.51 18.76
CA LEU A 122 -12.13 9.58 19.85
C LEU A 122 -10.74 9.85 20.42
N ALA A 123 -10.58 9.54 21.72
CA ALA A 123 -9.30 9.65 22.42
C ALA A 123 -8.91 8.32 23.10
N GLY A 124 -7.63 8.18 23.44
CA GLY A 124 -7.10 7.06 24.23
C GLY A 124 -7.37 5.68 23.63
N ALA A 125 -7.76 4.74 24.46
CA ALA A 125 -7.96 3.34 24.09
C ALA A 125 -9.06 3.12 23.05
N ALA A 126 -10.10 3.97 23.02
CA ALA A 126 -11.18 3.88 22.03
C ALA A 126 -10.69 4.21 20.62
N ALA A 127 -9.87 5.25 20.47
CA ALA A 127 -9.26 5.60 19.20
C ALA A 127 -8.30 4.49 18.72
N GLN A 128 -7.46 3.97 19.61
CA GLN A 128 -6.56 2.86 19.28
C GLN A 128 -7.31 1.61 18.82
N LYS A 129 -8.37 1.22 19.50
CA LYS A 129 -9.20 0.07 19.13
C LYS A 129 -9.83 0.25 17.74
N MET A 130 -10.36 1.44 17.46
CA MET A 130 -10.97 1.72 16.14
C MET A 130 -9.92 1.70 15.04
N LEU A 131 -8.76 2.33 15.22
CA LEU A 131 -7.66 2.29 14.25
C LEU A 131 -7.17 0.86 14.01
N ALA A 132 -7.03 0.05 15.06
CA ALA A 132 -6.65 -1.36 14.95
C ALA A 132 -7.66 -2.16 14.12
N ASN A 133 -8.96 -1.95 14.34
CA ASN A 133 -10.01 -2.62 13.56
C ASN A 133 -9.95 -2.21 12.08
N ILE A 134 -9.74 -0.92 11.78
CA ILE A 134 -9.61 -0.43 10.40
C ILE A 134 -8.38 -1.05 9.73
N MET A 135 -7.24 -1.09 10.44
CA MET A 135 -6.00 -1.68 9.93
C MET A 135 -6.11 -3.19 9.73
N MET A 136 -6.84 -3.90 10.58
CA MET A 136 -7.11 -5.34 10.43
C MET A 136 -7.89 -5.60 9.14
N VAL A 137 -8.97 -4.86 8.90
CA VAL A 137 -9.79 -4.98 7.69
C VAL A 137 -8.99 -4.64 6.44
N PHE A 138 -8.20 -3.55 6.48
CA PHE A 138 -7.27 -3.19 5.40
C PHE A 138 -6.26 -4.30 5.10
N GLY A 139 -5.69 -4.93 6.12
CA GLY A 139 -4.71 -6.01 5.98
C GLY A 139 -5.27 -7.31 5.40
N ILE A 140 -6.57 -7.59 5.62
CA ILE A 140 -7.25 -8.79 5.08
C ILE A 140 -7.73 -8.56 3.65
N ALA A 141 -7.98 -7.32 3.24
CA ALA A 141 -8.52 -6.99 1.93
C ALA A 141 -7.73 -7.61 0.75
N PRO A 142 -6.38 -7.61 0.72
CA PRO A 142 -5.63 -8.25 -0.34
C PRO A 142 -5.82 -9.77 -0.45
N ALA A 143 -6.20 -10.47 0.63
CA ALA A 143 -6.52 -11.89 0.55
C ALA A 143 -7.87 -12.15 -0.14
N ILE A 144 -8.83 -11.27 0.08
CA ILE A 144 -10.21 -11.44 -0.39
C ILE A 144 -10.40 -10.86 -1.80
N ALA A 145 -9.80 -9.72 -2.09
CA ALA A 145 -10.04 -8.97 -3.32
C ALA A 145 -9.74 -9.78 -4.60
N PRO A 146 -8.58 -10.43 -4.77
CA PRO A 146 -8.30 -11.17 -6.00
C PRO A 146 -9.11 -12.46 -6.11
N ILE A 147 -9.57 -13.05 -5.00
CA ILE A 147 -10.48 -14.20 -5.02
C ILE A 147 -11.84 -13.79 -5.59
N ILE A 148 -12.41 -12.69 -5.06
CA ILE A 148 -13.65 -12.11 -5.61
C ILE A 148 -13.44 -11.74 -7.08
N GLY A 149 -12.31 -11.13 -7.41
CA GLY A 149 -11.97 -10.73 -8.76
C GLY A 149 -11.91 -11.89 -9.74
N GLY A 150 -11.28 -13.01 -9.38
CA GLY A 150 -11.22 -14.21 -10.19
C GLY A 150 -12.61 -14.80 -10.47
N TRP A 151 -13.44 -14.93 -9.44
CA TRP A 151 -14.82 -15.41 -9.59
C TRP A 151 -15.68 -14.48 -10.46
N LEU A 152 -15.59 -13.15 -10.26
CA LEU A 152 -16.31 -12.18 -11.07
C LEU A 152 -15.85 -12.22 -12.52
N HIS A 153 -14.54 -12.29 -12.73
CA HIS A 153 -13.95 -12.36 -14.07
C HIS A 153 -14.44 -13.60 -14.85
N VAL A 154 -14.37 -14.77 -14.25
CA VAL A 154 -14.81 -16.02 -14.89
C VAL A 154 -16.33 -16.01 -15.18
N ALA A 155 -17.14 -15.46 -14.27
CA ALA A 155 -18.60 -15.46 -14.42
C ALA A 155 -19.13 -14.39 -15.39
N TYR A 156 -18.51 -13.18 -15.40
CA TYR A 156 -19.10 -12.01 -16.04
C TYR A 156 -18.09 -11.19 -16.86
N GLY A 157 -16.84 -11.64 -17.02
CA GLY A 157 -15.79 -10.94 -17.75
C GLY A 157 -15.07 -9.87 -16.91
N TRP A 158 -13.98 -9.31 -17.48
CA TRP A 158 -13.09 -8.38 -16.78
C TRP A 158 -13.77 -7.08 -16.33
N GLN A 159 -14.77 -6.61 -17.07
CA GLN A 159 -15.53 -5.39 -16.76
C GLN A 159 -16.24 -5.48 -15.41
N SER A 160 -16.68 -6.68 -15.04
CA SER A 160 -17.41 -6.93 -13.79
C SER A 160 -16.60 -6.56 -12.54
N THR A 161 -15.28 -6.64 -12.59
CA THR A 161 -14.39 -6.26 -11.49
C THR A 161 -14.45 -4.75 -11.21
N PHE A 162 -14.59 -3.93 -12.27
CA PHE A 162 -14.77 -2.49 -12.15
C PHE A 162 -16.20 -2.11 -11.76
N VAL A 163 -17.21 -2.82 -12.27
CA VAL A 163 -18.61 -2.67 -11.85
C VAL A 163 -18.78 -3.00 -10.37
N PHE A 164 -18.09 -4.05 -9.89
CA PHE A 164 -18.07 -4.40 -8.48
C PHE A 164 -17.48 -3.28 -7.62
N THR A 165 -16.31 -2.73 -7.98
CA THR A 165 -15.69 -1.63 -7.24
C THR A 165 -16.54 -0.35 -7.31
N PHE A 166 -17.21 -0.07 -8.43
CA PHE A 166 -18.23 0.98 -8.54
C PHE A 166 -19.36 0.78 -7.55
N SER A 167 -19.95 -0.43 -7.51
CA SER A 167 -21.09 -0.75 -6.64
C SER A 167 -20.72 -0.60 -5.16
N VAL A 168 -19.56 -1.11 -4.75
CA VAL A 168 -19.03 -0.93 -3.38
C VAL A 168 -18.85 0.55 -3.06
N THR A 169 -18.34 1.34 -4.01
CA THR A 169 -18.13 2.78 -3.83
C THR A 169 -19.44 3.54 -3.67
N VAL A 170 -20.46 3.22 -4.46
CA VAL A 170 -21.79 3.82 -4.34
C VAL A 170 -22.41 3.49 -2.98
N LEU A 171 -22.31 2.24 -2.53
CA LEU A 171 -22.80 1.84 -1.20
C LEU A 171 -22.10 2.61 -0.08
N LEU A 172 -20.78 2.78 -0.18
CA LEU A 172 -20.00 3.56 0.78
C LEU A 172 -20.34 5.05 0.72
N ALA A 173 -20.57 5.61 -0.48
CA ALA A 173 -20.99 7.00 -0.64
C ALA A 173 -22.37 7.25 0.00
N LEU A 174 -23.32 6.35 -0.20
CA LEU A 174 -24.64 6.42 0.44
C LEU A 174 -24.53 6.27 1.97
N ALA A 175 -23.68 5.39 2.46
CA ALA A 175 -23.41 5.24 3.89
C ALA A 175 -22.76 6.51 4.48
N CYS A 176 -21.82 7.14 3.77
CA CYS A 176 -21.20 8.41 4.16
C CYS A 176 -22.20 9.57 4.12
N LEU A 177 -23.04 9.65 3.08
CA LEU A 177 -24.08 10.69 2.97
C LEU A 177 -25.06 10.65 4.13
N LYS A 178 -25.52 9.44 4.52
CA LYS A 178 -26.50 9.25 5.59
C LYS A 178 -25.91 9.29 7.00
N GLY A 179 -24.64 8.90 7.16
CA GLY A 179 -24.14 8.57 8.48
C GLY A 179 -22.80 9.18 8.87
N LEU A 180 -21.97 9.69 7.94
CA LEU A 180 -20.67 10.25 8.29
C LEU A 180 -20.84 11.70 8.76
N PRO A 181 -20.58 12.03 10.05
CA PRO A 181 -20.61 13.41 10.52
C PRO A 181 -19.38 14.17 10.02
N GLU A 182 -19.48 15.50 9.93
CA GLU A 182 -18.29 16.34 9.82
C GLU A 182 -17.61 16.39 11.19
N SER A 183 -16.35 15.93 11.24
CA SER A 183 -15.60 15.88 12.48
C SER A 183 -14.75 17.16 12.73
N LEU A 184 -14.52 17.97 11.69
CA LEU A 184 -13.74 19.18 11.77
C LEU A 184 -14.64 20.42 11.77
N ALA A 185 -14.74 21.09 12.91
CA ALA A 185 -15.52 22.32 13.04
C ALA A 185 -15.00 23.42 12.09
N VAL A 186 -15.91 24.24 11.55
CA VAL A 186 -15.55 25.31 10.58
C VAL A 186 -14.45 26.23 11.11
N GLY A 187 -14.51 26.60 12.40
CA GLY A 187 -13.51 27.46 13.05
C GLY A 187 -12.13 26.79 13.26
N GLN A 188 -12.01 25.49 13.06
CA GLN A 188 -10.73 24.74 13.18
C GLN A 188 -10.09 24.45 11.82
N ARG A 189 -10.73 24.85 10.73
CA ARG A 189 -10.21 24.64 9.38
C ARG A 189 -9.00 25.54 9.13
N GLN A 190 -7.99 24.97 8.50
CA GLN A 190 -6.76 25.68 8.17
C GLN A 190 -6.80 26.18 6.72
N PRO A 191 -6.30 27.38 6.41
CA PRO A 191 -6.23 27.84 5.03
C PRO A 191 -5.32 26.92 4.20
N PHE A 192 -5.73 26.63 2.98
CA PHE A 192 -4.93 25.83 2.05
C PHE A 192 -3.81 26.69 1.45
N HIS A 193 -2.57 26.41 1.83
CA HIS A 193 -1.39 27.13 1.35
C HIS A 193 -0.44 26.19 0.61
N PRO A 194 -0.62 25.97 -0.72
CA PRO A 194 0.19 25.03 -1.50
C PRO A 194 1.70 25.30 -1.41
N GLY A 195 2.10 26.56 -1.40
CA GLY A 195 3.52 26.95 -1.30
C GLY A 195 4.19 26.51 0.01
N ASN A 196 3.48 26.62 1.14
CA ASN A 196 3.99 26.17 2.43
C ASN A 196 4.09 24.64 2.49
N ILE A 197 3.11 23.96 1.92
CA ILE A 197 3.09 22.48 1.82
C ILE A 197 4.27 22.01 0.97
N ALA A 198 4.46 22.57 -0.22
CA ALA A 198 5.57 22.24 -1.11
C ALA A 198 6.92 22.51 -0.46
N ARG A 199 7.08 23.65 0.23
CA ARG A 199 8.30 24.02 0.96
C ARG A 199 8.61 23.01 2.07
N ASN A 200 7.61 22.63 2.87
CA ASN A 200 7.80 21.69 3.96
C ASN A 200 8.15 20.28 3.45
N TYR A 201 7.54 19.82 2.36
CA TYR A 201 7.92 18.57 1.70
C TYR A 201 9.33 18.63 1.14
N TRP A 202 9.71 19.74 0.51
CA TRP A 202 11.04 19.93 -0.01
C TRP A 202 12.11 19.88 1.08
N LEU A 203 11.86 20.54 2.23
CA LEU A 203 12.75 20.50 3.39
C LEU A 203 12.90 19.07 3.93
N ALA A 204 11.81 18.32 4.03
CA ALA A 204 11.85 16.93 4.48
C ALA A 204 12.59 16.02 3.50
N LEU A 205 12.40 16.18 2.18
CA LEU A 205 13.11 15.43 1.13
C LEU A 205 14.62 15.72 1.11
N ARG A 206 15.04 16.93 1.46
CA ARG A 206 16.46 17.30 1.59
C ARG A 206 17.13 16.71 2.82
N HIS A 207 16.36 16.23 3.78
CA HIS A 207 16.93 15.64 4.99
C HIS A 207 17.39 14.21 4.71
N ARG A 208 18.69 14.03 4.52
CA ARG A 208 19.31 12.76 4.06
C ARG A 208 18.90 11.56 4.89
N ALA A 209 18.91 11.65 6.23
CA ALA A 209 18.53 10.53 7.08
C ALA A 209 17.06 10.12 6.88
N PHE A 210 16.15 11.09 6.73
CA PHE A 210 14.74 10.83 6.47
C PHE A 210 14.52 10.15 5.11
N LEU A 211 15.16 10.68 4.05
CA LEU A 211 15.04 10.12 2.70
C LEU A 211 15.58 8.69 2.65
N LEU A 212 16.77 8.44 3.20
CA LEU A 212 17.38 7.11 3.23
C LEU A 212 16.52 6.11 4.00
N ARG A 213 15.99 6.49 5.17
CA ARG A 213 15.09 5.61 5.94
C ARG A 213 13.76 5.40 5.25
N SER A 214 13.18 6.41 4.60
CA SER A 214 11.97 6.27 3.80
C SER A 214 12.19 5.34 2.60
N LEU A 215 13.33 5.42 1.92
CA LEU A 215 13.71 4.48 0.88
C LEU A 215 13.89 3.06 1.42
N ALA A 216 14.48 2.89 2.61
CA ALA A 216 14.60 1.59 3.24
C ALA A 216 13.22 0.94 3.48
N VAL A 217 12.26 1.70 4.01
CA VAL A 217 10.86 1.26 4.18
C VAL A 217 10.24 0.92 2.83
N ALA A 218 10.45 1.76 1.83
CA ALA A 218 9.89 1.57 0.50
C ALA A 218 10.45 0.33 -0.20
N PHE A 219 11.75 0.04 -0.11
CA PHE A 219 12.35 -1.16 -0.69
C PHE A 219 12.02 -2.42 0.11
N ALA A 220 11.90 -2.36 1.44
CA ALA A 220 11.40 -3.49 2.22
C ALA A 220 9.98 -3.90 1.77
N PHE A 221 9.12 -2.92 1.50
CA PHE A 221 7.81 -3.14 0.90
C PHE A 221 7.91 -3.52 -0.58
N GLY A 222 8.92 -3.04 -1.31
CA GLY A 222 9.12 -3.24 -2.75
C GLY A 222 9.25 -4.71 -3.15
N GLY A 223 9.94 -5.53 -2.35
CA GLY A 223 10.03 -6.97 -2.59
C GLY A 223 8.69 -7.71 -2.42
N PHE A 224 7.84 -7.25 -1.54
CA PHE A 224 6.45 -7.71 -1.39
C PHE A 224 5.58 -7.21 -2.56
N ALA A 225 5.71 -5.94 -2.91
CA ALA A 225 5.01 -5.30 -4.00
C ALA A 225 5.33 -5.93 -5.37
N LEU A 226 6.56 -6.41 -5.57
CA LEU A 226 6.97 -7.12 -6.79
C LEU A 226 6.11 -8.37 -7.03
N TYR A 227 5.84 -9.17 -6.01
CA TYR A 227 4.99 -10.34 -6.13
C TYR A 227 3.52 -9.98 -6.36
N ILE A 228 3.00 -8.91 -5.74
CA ILE A 228 1.65 -8.42 -6.04
C ILE A 228 1.56 -7.99 -7.50
N ALA A 229 2.49 -7.18 -7.97
CA ALA A 229 2.51 -6.69 -9.34
C ALA A 229 2.66 -7.83 -10.37
N SER A 230 3.44 -8.85 -10.03
CA SER A 230 3.70 -10.01 -10.90
C SER A 230 2.67 -11.15 -10.71
N ALA A 231 1.69 -10.98 -9.81
CA ALA A 231 0.75 -12.05 -9.47
C ALA A 231 0.02 -12.66 -10.68
N PRO A 232 -0.44 -11.90 -11.68
CA PRO A 232 -1.06 -12.49 -12.86
C PRO A 232 -0.13 -13.48 -13.58
N HIS A 233 1.10 -13.07 -13.89
CA HIS A 233 2.08 -13.93 -14.56
C HIS A 233 2.54 -15.08 -13.67
N PHE A 234 2.77 -14.81 -12.38
CA PHE A 234 3.21 -15.84 -11.44
C PHE A 234 2.18 -16.95 -11.27
N ILE A 235 0.89 -16.60 -11.15
CA ILE A 235 -0.19 -17.57 -10.90
C ILE A 235 -0.63 -18.25 -12.19
N LEU A 236 -0.89 -17.47 -13.24
CA LEU A 236 -1.51 -17.98 -14.46
C LEU A 236 -0.49 -18.64 -15.40
N GLU A 237 0.71 -18.06 -15.54
CA GLU A 237 1.72 -18.51 -16.49
C GLU A 237 2.77 -19.41 -15.83
N LEU A 238 3.40 -18.99 -14.72
CA LEU A 238 4.49 -19.75 -14.09
C LEU A 238 3.97 -20.96 -13.28
N LEU A 239 2.82 -20.82 -12.60
CA LEU A 239 2.21 -21.92 -11.84
C LEU A 239 1.14 -22.67 -12.67
N GLY A 240 0.70 -22.14 -13.82
CA GLY A 240 -0.30 -22.77 -14.68
C GLY A 240 -1.68 -22.91 -14.03
N LEU A 241 -2.04 -22.02 -13.11
CA LEU A 241 -3.28 -22.09 -12.34
C LEU A 241 -4.38 -21.22 -12.95
N PRO A 242 -5.66 -21.55 -12.72
CA PRO A 242 -6.77 -20.74 -13.21
C PRO A 242 -6.92 -19.40 -12.48
N GLU A 243 -7.71 -18.49 -13.06
CA GLU A 243 -7.99 -17.15 -12.53
C GLU A 243 -8.66 -17.14 -11.15
N THR A 244 -9.28 -18.25 -10.76
CA THR A 244 -9.88 -18.43 -9.43
C THR A 244 -8.87 -18.82 -8.34
N ALA A 245 -7.63 -19.13 -8.70
CA ALA A 245 -6.62 -19.69 -7.82
C ALA A 245 -5.72 -18.65 -7.12
N PHE A 246 -6.00 -17.35 -7.27
CA PHE A 246 -5.21 -16.29 -6.64
C PHE A 246 -5.11 -16.42 -5.11
N GLY A 247 -6.08 -17.06 -4.48
CA GLY A 247 -6.06 -17.38 -3.06
C GLY A 247 -4.82 -18.16 -2.61
N TRP A 248 -4.23 -18.99 -3.46
CA TRP A 248 -3.03 -19.76 -3.12
C TRP A 248 -1.80 -18.89 -2.82
N MET A 249 -1.70 -17.73 -3.41
CA MET A 249 -0.63 -16.77 -3.11
C MET A 249 -1.04 -15.76 -2.04
N PHE A 250 -2.23 -15.17 -2.19
CA PHE A 250 -2.63 -14.02 -1.36
C PHE A 250 -3.02 -14.42 0.07
N ILE A 251 -3.62 -15.60 0.30
CA ILE A 251 -3.95 -16.05 1.66
C ILE A 251 -2.69 -16.31 2.49
N PRO A 252 -1.69 -17.11 2.05
CA PRO A 252 -0.43 -17.25 2.77
C PRO A 252 0.31 -15.92 2.97
N MET A 253 0.31 -15.05 1.95
CA MET A 253 0.95 -13.74 2.02
C MET A 253 0.33 -12.86 3.12
N VAL A 254 -0.99 -12.81 3.22
CA VAL A 254 -1.70 -12.10 4.28
C VAL A 254 -1.51 -12.78 5.64
N ALA A 255 -1.47 -14.11 5.70
CA ALA A 255 -1.15 -14.83 6.93
C ALA A 255 0.25 -14.45 7.47
N GLY A 256 1.24 -14.32 6.58
CA GLY A 256 2.56 -13.80 6.92
C GLY A 256 2.50 -12.38 7.49
N LEU A 257 1.78 -11.46 6.81
CA LEU A 257 1.59 -10.09 7.28
C LEU A 257 0.96 -10.03 8.69
N VAL A 258 -0.12 -10.76 8.89
CA VAL A 258 -0.85 -10.80 10.17
C VAL A 258 0.02 -11.41 11.26
N GLY A 259 0.68 -12.53 10.98
CA GLY A 259 1.57 -13.21 11.92
C GLY A 259 2.74 -12.34 12.37
N GLY A 260 3.43 -11.69 11.42
CA GLY A 260 4.55 -10.79 11.72
C GLY A 260 4.11 -9.53 12.47
N SER A 261 2.96 -8.94 12.10
CA SER A 261 2.40 -7.79 12.81
C SER A 261 1.97 -8.15 14.25
N ALA A 262 1.35 -9.31 14.43
CA ALA A 262 0.96 -9.79 15.76
C ALA A 262 2.17 -10.03 16.65
N LEU A 263 3.23 -10.65 16.12
CA LEU A 263 4.48 -10.87 16.83
C LEU A 263 5.17 -9.53 17.16
N SER A 264 5.23 -8.59 16.22
CA SER A 264 5.76 -7.24 16.44
C SER A 264 5.04 -6.53 17.59
N GLY A 265 3.69 -6.57 17.58
CA GLY A 265 2.87 -5.98 18.64
C GLY A 265 3.09 -6.64 20.01
N LYS A 266 3.17 -7.98 20.06
CA LYS A 266 3.42 -8.73 21.30
C LYS A 266 4.80 -8.42 21.91
N LEU A 267 5.82 -8.29 21.06
CA LEU A 267 7.19 -8.05 21.49
C LEU A 267 7.53 -6.56 21.71
N ALA A 268 6.68 -5.64 21.28
CA ALA A 268 6.93 -4.19 21.36
C ALA A 268 7.19 -3.67 22.79
N HIS A 269 6.66 -4.37 23.80
CA HIS A 269 6.85 -3.99 25.21
C HIS A 269 8.09 -4.63 25.87
N THR A 270 8.67 -5.65 25.26
CA THR A 270 9.78 -6.43 25.84
C THR A 270 11.07 -6.32 25.05
N VAL A 271 10.98 -6.04 23.76
CA VAL A 271 12.13 -6.01 22.83
C VAL A 271 12.27 -4.62 22.23
N LYS A 272 13.50 -4.09 22.20
CA LYS A 272 13.79 -2.80 21.57
C LYS A 272 13.43 -2.83 20.08
N SER A 273 12.80 -1.77 19.59
CA SER A 273 12.37 -1.64 18.18
C SER A 273 13.50 -1.91 17.19
N ALA A 274 14.73 -1.46 17.47
CA ALA A 274 15.90 -1.71 16.62
C ALA A 274 16.24 -3.21 16.47
N VAL A 275 15.95 -4.03 17.48
CA VAL A 275 16.15 -5.49 17.44
C VAL A 275 15.09 -6.14 16.55
N LEU A 276 13.82 -5.72 16.69
CA LEU A 276 12.73 -6.20 15.82
C LEU A 276 12.99 -5.86 14.35
N VAL A 277 13.45 -4.65 14.06
CA VAL A 277 13.86 -4.25 12.70
C VAL A 277 14.96 -5.17 12.17
N ARG A 278 16.00 -5.45 12.98
CA ARG A 278 17.09 -6.34 12.58
C ARG A 278 16.59 -7.77 12.32
N TRP A 279 15.75 -8.32 13.20
CA TRP A 279 15.19 -9.65 13.01
C TRP A 279 14.31 -9.74 11.76
N GLY A 280 13.49 -8.73 11.49
CA GLY A 280 12.68 -8.67 10.29
C GLY A 280 13.52 -8.58 9.01
N LEU A 281 14.55 -7.74 8.97
CA LEU A 281 15.48 -7.65 7.84
C LEU A 281 16.25 -8.97 7.61
N LEU A 282 16.70 -9.62 8.68
CA LEU A 282 17.36 -10.93 8.59
C LEU A 282 16.39 -12.02 8.09
N ALA A 283 15.16 -12.02 8.58
CA ALA A 283 14.12 -12.95 8.11
C ALA A 283 13.84 -12.77 6.62
N MET A 284 13.69 -11.51 6.16
CA MET A 284 13.51 -11.21 4.73
C MET A 284 14.72 -11.66 3.90
N ALA A 285 15.96 -11.42 4.39
CA ALA A 285 17.18 -11.82 3.69
C ALA A 285 17.32 -13.36 3.60
N ALA A 286 17.08 -14.06 4.71
CA ALA A 286 17.07 -15.53 4.74
C ALA A 286 16.01 -16.10 3.79
N THR A 287 14.83 -15.50 3.79
CA THR A 287 13.74 -15.88 2.87
C THR A 287 14.09 -15.61 1.42
N GLY A 288 14.72 -14.47 1.11
CA GLY A 288 15.21 -14.18 -0.24
C GLY A 288 16.22 -15.20 -0.73
N ALA A 289 17.18 -15.59 0.12
CA ALA A 289 18.14 -16.64 -0.19
C ALA A 289 17.47 -18.02 -0.40
N LEU A 290 16.51 -18.38 0.48
CA LEU A 290 15.72 -19.59 0.34
C LEU A 290 14.93 -19.61 -0.97
N ASN A 291 14.32 -18.48 -1.34
CA ASN A 291 13.53 -18.34 -2.57
C ASN A 291 14.41 -18.49 -3.83
N ILE A 292 15.59 -17.89 -3.82
CA ILE A 292 16.60 -18.06 -4.89
C ILE A 292 17.01 -19.52 -5.00
N ALA A 293 17.39 -20.14 -3.88
CA ALA A 293 17.81 -21.55 -3.85
C ALA A 293 16.70 -22.48 -4.35
N TYR A 294 15.47 -22.30 -3.89
CA TYR A 294 14.33 -23.09 -4.33
C TYR A 294 14.14 -22.99 -5.85
N ASN A 295 14.05 -21.79 -6.39
CA ASN A 295 13.77 -21.59 -7.82
C ASN A 295 14.99 -21.85 -8.72
N HIS A 296 16.20 -22.03 -8.15
CA HIS A 296 17.37 -22.47 -8.91
C HIS A 296 17.36 -23.99 -9.16
N TRP A 297 16.93 -24.76 -8.18
CA TRP A 297 16.98 -26.24 -8.27
C TRP A 297 15.62 -26.89 -8.58
N PHE A 298 14.52 -26.19 -8.36
CA PHE A 298 13.19 -26.74 -8.52
C PHE A 298 12.31 -25.83 -9.38
N ALA A 299 11.42 -26.44 -10.15
CA ALA A 299 10.35 -25.68 -10.82
C ALA A 299 9.35 -25.15 -9.77
N ALA A 300 8.83 -23.94 -10.01
CA ALA A 300 7.84 -23.35 -9.13
C ALA A 300 6.58 -24.22 -9.06
N SER A 301 6.19 -24.62 -7.85
CA SER A 301 5.00 -25.46 -7.62
C SER A 301 4.38 -25.15 -6.28
N ILE A 302 3.05 -25.32 -6.17
CA ILE A 302 2.33 -25.17 -4.91
C ILE A 302 2.54 -26.41 -4.05
N PRO A 303 2.70 -26.25 -2.70
CA PRO A 303 2.67 -24.99 -1.92
C PRO A 303 4.03 -24.26 -1.83
N PHE A 304 5.11 -24.90 -2.29
CA PHE A 304 6.48 -24.46 -2.01
C PHE A 304 6.85 -23.08 -2.59
N ALA A 305 6.32 -22.75 -3.77
CA ALA A 305 6.58 -21.46 -4.43
C ALA A 305 6.00 -20.25 -3.67
N VAL A 306 4.96 -20.45 -2.85
CA VAL A 306 4.29 -19.38 -2.10
C VAL A 306 4.82 -19.22 -0.67
N VAL A 307 5.46 -20.25 -0.12
CA VAL A 307 6.04 -20.20 1.24
C VAL A 307 7.06 -19.08 1.40
N PRO A 308 8.03 -18.86 0.48
CA PRO A 308 8.96 -17.74 0.60
C PRO A 308 8.24 -16.38 0.59
N VAL A 309 7.15 -16.22 -0.18
CA VAL A 309 6.39 -14.96 -0.22
C VAL A 309 5.71 -14.71 1.13
N MET A 310 5.14 -15.75 1.75
CA MET A 310 4.56 -15.70 3.09
C MET A 310 5.60 -15.31 4.15
N LEU A 311 6.75 -15.97 4.15
CA LEU A 311 7.82 -15.71 5.13
C LEU A 311 8.45 -14.33 4.95
N TYR A 312 8.55 -13.85 3.71
CA TYR A 312 8.96 -12.48 3.42
C TYR A 312 7.99 -11.47 4.02
N ALA A 313 6.69 -11.66 3.79
CA ALA A 313 5.63 -10.81 4.33
C ALA A 313 5.65 -10.79 5.87
N PHE A 314 5.94 -11.93 6.50
CA PHE A 314 6.13 -12.04 7.95
C PHE A 314 7.31 -11.20 8.42
N GLY A 315 8.49 -11.36 7.83
CA GLY A 315 9.69 -10.59 8.18
C GLY A 315 9.51 -9.09 7.96
N MET A 316 8.86 -8.71 6.84
CA MET A 316 8.53 -7.33 6.51
C MET A 316 7.62 -6.71 7.58
N SER A 317 6.51 -7.36 7.93
CA SER A 317 5.56 -6.82 8.90
C SER A 317 6.09 -6.82 10.34
N LEU A 318 7.09 -7.63 10.64
CA LEU A 318 7.86 -7.55 11.89
C LEU A 318 8.73 -6.27 11.95
N ALA A 319 9.37 -5.89 10.84
CA ALA A 319 10.30 -4.76 10.77
C ALA A 319 9.62 -3.40 10.56
N LEU A 320 8.59 -3.34 9.69
CA LEU A 320 8.01 -2.09 9.19
C LEU A 320 7.54 -1.13 10.30
N PRO A 321 6.86 -1.56 11.37
CA PRO A 321 6.44 -0.63 12.43
C PRO A 321 7.61 0.12 13.05
N GLY A 322 8.69 -0.60 13.38
CA GLY A 322 9.90 -0.03 13.95
C GLY A 322 10.64 0.90 12.99
N MET A 323 10.74 0.52 11.72
CA MET A 323 11.33 1.35 10.68
C MET A 323 10.55 2.63 10.46
N THR A 324 9.22 2.55 10.38
CA THR A 324 8.33 3.70 10.19
C THR A 324 8.41 4.67 11.37
N MET A 325 8.22 4.19 12.59
CA MET A 325 8.26 5.05 13.79
C MET A 325 9.61 5.77 13.92
N SER A 326 10.71 5.04 13.76
CA SER A 326 12.06 5.61 13.81
C SER A 326 12.34 6.64 12.70
N THR A 327 11.67 6.52 11.56
CA THR A 327 11.75 7.50 10.46
C THR A 327 10.95 8.76 10.78
N LEU A 328 9.73 8.61 11.34
CA LEU A 328 8.86 9.73 11.71
C LEU A 328 9.40 10.52 12.90
N ASP A 329 10.17 9.89 13.79
CA ASP A 329 10.80 10.54 14.94
C ASP A 329 11.90 11.55 14.54
N ILE A 330 12.35 11.54 13.28
CA ILE A 330 13.23 12.59 12.75
C ILE A 330 12.53 13.96 12.71
N PHE A 331 11.20 13.96 12.52
CA PHE A 331 10.37 15.17 12.48
C PHE A 331 9.24 15.13 13.50
N PRO A 332 9.52 15.21 14.82
CA PRO A 332 8.52 15.05 15.87
C PRO A 332 7.42 16.11 15.83
N GLN A 333 7.73 17.34 15.35
CA GLN A 333 6.77 18.44 15.21
C GLN A 333 5.90 18.36 13.94
N MET A 334 6.31 17.53 12.95
CA MET A 334 5.64 17.43 11.65
C MET A 334 5.37 15.97 11.27
N ARG A 335 5.06 15.11 12.25
CA ARG A 335 4.87 13.65 12.03
C ARG A 335 3.84 13.34 10.95
N GLY A 336 2.76 14.09 10.84
CA GLY A 336 1.73 13.90 9.83
C GLY A 336 2.25 14.13 8.41
N LEU A 337 3.00 15.22 8.19
CA LEU A 337 3.65 15.52 6.93
C LEU A 337 4.71 14.46 6.58
N ALA A 338 5.54 14.09 7.56
CA ALA A 338 6.54 13.04 7.39
C ALA A 338 5.92 11.68 7.02
N ALA A 339 4.79 11.31 7.65
CA ALA A 339 4.05 10.10 7.33
C ALA A 339 3.48 10.12 5.91
N SER A 340 2.90 11.25 5.47
CA SER A 340 2.40 11.40 4.10
C SER A 340 3.53 11.27 3.08
N LEU A 341 4.69 11.90 3.35
CA LEU A 341 5.84 11.84 2.46
C LEU A 341 6.47 10.44 2.42
N GLN A 342 6.58 9.76 3.56
CA GLN A 342 7.06 8.38 3.60
C GLN A 342 6.12 7.44 2.83
N ASN A 343 4.81 7.60 2.98
CA ASN A 343 3.82 6.81 2.22
C ASN A 343 3.89 7.13 0.72
N PHE A 344 4.10 8.39 0.34
CA PHE A 344 4.35 8.78 -1.04
C PHE A 344 5.55 8.03 -1.63
N VAL A 345 6.71 8.07 -0.95
CA VAL A 345 7.93 7.37 -1.39
C VAL A 345 7.67 5.86 -1.53
N GLN A 346 6.98 5.26 -0.57
CA GLN A 346 6.64 3.84 -0.60
C GLN A 346 5.74 3.47 -1.78
N MET A 347 4.68 4.24 -2.03
CA MET A 347 3.75 3.98 -3.12
C MET A 347 4.36 4.33 -4.50
N LEU A 348 5.24 5.33 -4.56
CA LEU A 348 6.00 5.63 -5.77
C LEU A 348 6.95 4.49 -6.13
N VAL A 349 7.67 3.93 -5.16
CA VAL A 349 8.51 2.74 -5.38
C VAL A 349 7.64 1.56 -5.84
N PHE A 350 6.46 1.36 -5.27
CA PHE A 350 5.54 0.33 -5.74
C PHE A 350 5.11 0.58 -7.20
N ALA A 351 4.76 1.81 -7.57
CA ALA A 351 4.42 2.17 -8.94
C ALA A 351 5.58 1.88 -9.92
N LEU A 352 6.81 2.23 -9.53
CA LEU A 352 8.01 1.98 -10.34
C LEU A 352 8.32 0.47 -10.43
N VAL A 353 8.20 -0.25 -9.33
CA VAL A 353 8.35 -1.72 -9.32
C VAL A 353 7.31 -2.36 -10.25
N SER A 354 6.05 -1.94 -10.14
CA SER A 354 4.98 -2.46 -11.00
C SER A 354 5.21 -2.15 -12.47
N GLY A 355 5.56 -0.90 -12.80
CA GLY A 355 5.63 -0.46 -14.19
C GLY A 355 6.89 -0.82 -14.94
N PHE A 356 8.01 -0.95 -14.23
CA PHE A 356 9.31 -1.11 -14.85
C PHE A 356 10.07 -2.36 -14.40
N VAL A 357 10.03 -2.70 -13.10
CA VAL A 357 10.82 -3.82 -12.58
C VAL A 357 10.09 -5.14 -12.80
N ALA A 358 8.81 -5.22 -12.48
CA ALA A 358 8.01 -6.43 -12.66
C ALA A 358 8.03 -6.94 -14.11
N PRO A 359 7.83 -6.10 -15.16
CA PRO A 359 7.91 -6.55 -16.54
C PRO A 359 9.25 -7.18 -16.98
N LEU A 360 10.33 -6.84 -16.30
CA LEU A 360 11.66 -7.41 -16.56
C LEU A 360 11.90 -8.77 -15.88
N LEU A 361 11.07 -9.11 -14.89
CA LEU A 361 11.32 -10.22 -13.99
C LEU A 361 10.19 -11.27 -13.96
N PHE A 362 8.98 -10.94 -14.38
CA PHE A 362 7.79 -11.79 -14.18
C PHE A 362 7.77 -13.05 -15.05
N ASP A 363 8.63 -13.13 -16.08
CA ASP A 363 8.77 -14.29 -16.96
C ASP A 363 9.45 -15.51 -16.28
N SER A 364 10.04 -15.32 -15.09
CA SER A 364 10.76 -16.37 -14.38
C SER A 364 10.63 -16.23 -12.86
N ALA A 365 10.25 -17.33 -12.19
CA ALA A 365 10.20 -17.38 -10.73
C ALA A 365 11.59 -17.13 -10.10
N PHE A 366 12.66 -17.58 -10.74
CA PHE A 366 14.03 -17.30 -10.31
C PHE A 366 14.38 -15.80 -10.39
N LYS A 367 14.00 -15.11 -11.49
CA LYS A 367 14.19 -13.66 -11.63
C LYS A 367 13.39 -12.90 -10.56
N LEU A 368 12.13 -13.31 -10.28
CA LEU A 368 11.33 -12.72 -9.21
C LEU A 368 11.99 -12.88 -7.84
N ALA A 369 12.57 -14.07 -7.56
CA ALA A 369 13.31 -14.32 -6.33
C ALA A 369 14.55 -13.41 -6.21
N LEU A 370 15.30 -13.20 -7.30
CA LEU A 370 16.43 -12.27 -7.35
C LEU A 370 15.98 -10.83 -7.11
N GLY A 371 14.87 -10.40 -7.74
CA GLY A 371 14.28 -9.08 -7.53
C GLY A 371 13.88 -8.84 -6.08
N GLN A 372 13.25 -9.83 -5.45
CA GLN A 372 12.86 -9.79 -4.03
C GLN A 372 14.08 -9.68 -3.11
N ALA A 373 15.11 -10.48 -3.34
CA ALA A 373 16.36 -10.44 -2.57
C ALA A 373 17.10 -9.11 -2.76
N SER A 374 17.16 -8.58 -3.99
CA SER A 374 17.74 -7.27 -4.28
C SER A 374 17.02 -6.14 -3.53
N ALA A 375 15.70 -6.20 -3.44
CA ALA A 375 14.93 -5.24 -2.66
C ALA A 375 15.28 -5.26 -1.17
N VAL A 376 15.51 -6.44 -0.58
CA VAL A 376 15.99 -6.57 0.83
C VAL A 376 17.38 -5.98 1.00
N VAL A 377 18.30 -6.26 0.09
CA VAL A 377 19.67 -5.69 0.15
C VAL A 377 19.58 -4.16 0.09
N LEU A 378 18.81 -3.59 -0.82
CA LEU A 378 18.61 -2.15 -0.90
C LEU A 378 17.98 -1.59 0.39
N ALA A 379 16.97 -2.26 0.93
CA ALA A 379 16.35 -1.86 2.20
C ALA A 379 17.38 -1.85 3.34
N ALA A 380 18.19 -2.88 3.47
CA ALA A 380 19.22 -2.98 4.51
C ALA A 380 20.32 -1.91 4.34
N VAL A 381 20.78 -1.68 3.12
CA VAL A 381 21.79 -0.65 2.81
C VAL A 381 21.28 0.74 3.14
N PHE A 382 20.07 1.10 2.65
CA PHE A 382 19.49 2.41 2.95
C PHE A 382 19.17 2.60 4.44
N TRP A 383 18.75 1.53 5.12
CA TRP A 383 18.52 1.58 6.56
C TRP A 383 19.82 1.84 7.33
N TRP A 384 20.89 1.13 6.99
CA TRP A 384 22.20 1.29 7.61
C TRP A 384 22.77 2.69 7.36
N LEU A 385 22.75 3.18 6.11
CA LEU A 385 23.20 4.52 5.76
C LEU A 385 22.39 5.61 6.49
N GLY A 386 21.08 5.47 6.55
CA GLY A 386 20.19 6.41 7.25
C GLY A 386 20.42 6.40 8.78
N SER A 387 20.79 5.26 9.36
CA SER A 387 21.08 5.16 10.79
C SER A 387 22.40 5.85 11.16
N ARG A 388 23.43 5.78 10.32
CA ARG A 388 24.72 6.47 10.52
C ARG A 388 24.58 8.01 10.49
N GLN A 389 23.68 8.53 9.67
CA GLN A 389 23.45 9.98 9.57
C GLN A 389 22.81 10.56 10.86
N VAL A 390 21.94 9.80 11.53
CA VAL A 390 21.32 10.25 12.79
C VAL A 390 22.33 10.29 13.94
N THR A 391 23.21 9.29 14.03
CA THR A 391 24.28 9.27 15.06
C THR A 391 25.32 10.35 14.85
N GLY A 392 25.67 10.69 13.60
CA GLY A 392 26.60 11.77 13.26
C GLY A 392 26.08 13.17 13.61
N GLN A 393 24.78 13.42 13.45
CA GLN A 393 24.17 14.71 13.82
C GLN A 393 24.08 14.90 15.34
N GLY A 394 23.83 13.82 16.10
CA GLY A 394 23.86 13.87 17.56
C GLY A 394 25.26 14.18 18.11
N ALA A 395 26.31 13.61 17.53
CA ALA A 395 27.69 13.88 17.91
C ALA A 395 28.12 15.33 17.60
N SER A 396 27.69 15.88 16.44
CA SER A 396 27.96 17.30 16.07
C SER A 396 27.23 18.33 16.94
N ALA A 397 26.06 17.98 17.49
CA ALA A 397 25.32 18.85 18.39
C ALA A 397 26.00 18.95 19.78
N ILE A 398 26.57 17.86 20.27
CA ILE A 398 27.30 17.83 21.56
C ILE A 398 28.60 18.67 21.49
N ILE A 399 29.32 18.62 20.36
CA ILE A 399 30.57 19.37 20.15
C ILE A 399 30.31 20.88 20.02
N LYS A 400 29.10 21.34 19.66
CA LYS A 400 28.75 22.76 19.57
C LYS A 400 28.23 23.36 20.89
N THR A 401 28.01 22.56 21.91
CA THR A 401 27.54 22.97 23.25
C THR A 401 28.61 22.86 24.32
N THR A 402 29.81 22.42 23.97
CA THR A 402 31.06 22.48 24.77
C THR A 402 32.03 23.51 24.17
#